data_99dbbffddb022bd163a681beb428ed32
#
_entry.id   99dbbffddb022bd163a681beb428ed32
#
_cell.length_a   1.000
_cell.length_b   1.000
_cell.length_c   1.000
_cell.angle_alpha   90.00
_cell.angle_beta   90.00
_cell.angle_gamma   90.00
#
_symmetry.space_group_name_H-M   'P 1'
#
loop_
_entity.id
_entity.type
_entity.pdbx_description
1 polymer ?
#
loop_
_entity_poly.entity_id
_entity_poly.type
_entity_poly.pdbx_seq_one_letter_code
_entity_poly.pdbx_strand_id
1 'polypeptide(L)'
;MALHPEFPLSPYAVAEPGHRWFPADEALRTTAYERLLPPLVARIREEIFEWRSSGYAGASATSRTLLTWWFERQHLLEQADGVRAPFLYYFAQREAVETVVWLHDVRKVRDKYDLLRFVASGAVSAGLFDDECPRYVVKMATGACKTKVL
;
A
#
# COMPACT_ATOMS: atom_id res chain seq x y z
N MET A 1 -3.10 4.45 32.63
CA MET A 1 -2.92 3.25 31.81
C MET A 1 -3.21 3.69 30.37
N ALA A 2 -2.20 4.02 29.58
CA ALA A 2 -2.40 4.44 28.21
C ALA A 2 -2.93 3.22 27.43
N LEU A 3 -4.11 3.36 26.86
CA LEU A 3 -4.66 2.37 25.93
C LEU A 3 -3.67 2.28 24.77
N HIS A 4 -3.01 1.15 24.64
CA HIS A 4 -2.25 0.87 23.43
C HIS A 4 -3.21 1.02 22.25
N PRO A 5 -2.86 1.80 21.21
CA PRO A 5 -3.66 1.80 19.99
C PRO A 5 -3.80 0.34 19.57
N GLU A 6 -5.04 -0.07 19.37
CA GLU A 6 -5.36 -1.46 19.04
C GLU A 6 -4.56 -1.83 17.79
N PHE A 7 -3.66 -2.79 17.93
CA PHE A 7 -3.03 -3.39 16.77
C PHE A 7 -4.13 -3.94 15.87
N PRO A 8 -4.02 -3.82 14.56
CA PRO A 8 -4.94 -4.52 13.68
C PRO A 8 -4.97 -5.99 14.10
N LEU A 9 -6.08 -6.45 14.61
CA LEU A 9 -6.25 -7.82 15.09
C LEU A 9 -6.06 -8.84 13.97
N SER A 10 -6.09 -8.38 12.73
CA SER A 10 -5.92 -9.21 11.55
C SER A 10 -5.00 -8.56 10.53
N PRO A 11 -3.96 -9.25 10.04
CA PRO A 11 -3.09 -8.74 8.98
C PRO A 11 -3.81 -8.60 7.63
N TYR A 12 -5.04 -9.07 7.54
CA TYR A 12 -5.89 -9.01 6.34
C TYR A 12 -6.81 -7.80 6.34
N ALA A 13 -7.05 -7.20 7.51
CA ALA A 13 -7.96 -6.07 7.62
C ALA A 13 -7.39 -4.82 6.96
N VAL A 14 -8.23 -4.16 6.18
CA VAL A 14 -7.89 -2.84 5.64
C VAL A 14 -7.83 -1.84 6.80
N ALA A 15 -6.70 -1.19 6.96
CA ALA A 15 -6.51 -0.19 7.99
C ALA A 15 -6.44 1.22 7.37
N GLU A 16 -7.03 2.18 8.07
CA GLU A 16 -6.90 3.60 7.71
C GLU A 16 -5.45 4.06 7.82
N PRO A 17 -4.99 4.99 6.95
CA PRO A 17 -3.60 5.44 6.94
C PRO A 17 -3.07 5.88 8.31
N GLY A 18 -3.84 6.67 9.04
CA GLY A 18 -3.45 7.18 10.35
C GLY A 18 -3.34 6.13 11.46
N HIS A 19 -4.01 4.98 11.30
CA HIS A 19 -4.05 3.91 12.29
C HIS A 19 -3.00 2.81 12.07
N ARG A 20 -2.17 2.93 11.01
CA ARG A 20 -1.25 1.87 10.59
C ARG A 20 0.17 1.98 11.12
N TRP A 21 0.52 3.10 11.72
CA TRP A 21 1.87 3.37 12.15
C TRP A 21 2.05 3.11 13.64
N PHE A 22 2.93 2.16 13.97
CA PHE A 22 3.31 1.86 15.34
C PHE A 22 4.84 1.97 15.47
N PRO A 23 5.38 3.13 15.89
CA PRO A 23 6.79 3.25 16.19
C PRO A 23 7.19 2.29 17.30
N ALA A 24 8.39 1.71 17.20
CA ALA A 24 8.97 0.91 18.27
C ALA A 24 9.18 1.75 19.54
N ASP A 25 9.55 3.03 19.36
CA ASP A 25 9.66 4.00 20.45
C ASP A 25 8.27 4.43 20.91
N GLU A 26 7.95 4.13 22.16
CA GLU A 26 6.67 4.45 22.78
C GLU A 26 6.38 5.95 22.84
N ALA A 27 7.41 6.79 23.00
CA ALA A 27 7.27 8.24 23.02
C ALA A 27 6.77 8.80 21.67
N LEU A 28 7.03 8.13 20.57
CA LEU A 28 6.59 8.53 19.22
C LEU A 28 5.16 8.12 18.91
N ARG A 29 4.54 7.24 19.68
CA ARG A 29 3.19 6.71 19.41
C ARG A 29 2.08 7.76 19.50
N THR A 30 2.34 8.87 20.18
CA THR A 30 1.42 10.03 20.25
C THR A 30 1.65 11.04 19.14
N THR A 31 2.69 10.86 18.35
CA THR A 31 3.00 11.74 17.22
C THR A 31 2.15 11.36 16.00
N ALA A 32 1.56 12.35 15.35
CA ALA A 32 0.80 12.12 14.14
C ALA A 32 1.67 11.41 13.07
N TYR A 33 1.13 10.37 12.45
CA TYR A 33 1.89 9.49 11.56
C TYR A 33 2.51 10.25 10.36
N GLU A 34 1.90 11.34 9.92
CA GLU A 34 2.38 12.19 8.83
C GLU A 34 3.74 12.85 9.17
N ARG A 35 4.02 13.03 10.46
CA ARG A 35 5.32 13.57 10.94
C ARG A 35 6.39 12.49 11.04
N LEU A 36 5.98 11.23 11.15
CA LEU A 36 6.88 10.08 11.30
C LEU A 36 7.26 9.46 9.95
N LEU A 37 6.49 9.71 8.91
CA LEU A 37 6.72 9.23 7.56
C LEU A 37 7.22 10.35 6.64
N PRO A 38 8.00 10.02 5.61
CA PRO A 38 8.24 10.97 4.54
C PRO A 38 6.90 11.48 3.99
N PRO A 39 6.73 12.79 3.76
CA PRO A 39 5.46 13.39 3.35
C PRO A 39 4.83 12.73 2.14
N LEU A 40 5.65 12.30 1.18
CA LEU A 40 5.19 11.59 -0.01
C LEU A 40 4.51 10.26 0.34
N VAL A 41 5.05 9.51 1.30
CA VAL A 41 4.50 8.20 1.69
C VAL A 41 3.14 8.36 2.37
N ALA A 42 3.02 9.29 3.29
CA ALA A 42 1.75 9.59 3.96
C ALA A 42 0.68 9.98 2.93
N ARG A 43 1.00 10.90 2.04
CA ARG A 43 0.08 11.37 1.00
C ARG A 43 -0.36 10.26 0.05
N ILE A 44 0.56 9.44 -0.44
CA ILE A 44 0.20 8.32 -1.32
C ILE A 44 -0.72 7.33 -0.60
N ARG A 45 -0.49 7.03 0.67
CA ARG A 45 -1.37 6.13 1.43
C ARG A 45 -2.79 6.66 1.57
N GLU A 46 -2.97 7.94 1.80
CA GLU A 46 -4.28 8.59 1.84
C GLU A 46 -4.99 8.48 0.48
N GLU A 47 -4.32 8.84 -0.59
CA GLU A 47 -4.86 8.76 -1.94
C GLU A 47 -5.25 7.32 -2.33
N ILE A 48 -4.44 6.33 -1.96
CA ILE A 48 -4.75 4.90 -2.21
C ILE A 48 -5.96 4.45 -1.40
N PHE A 49 -6.08 4.91 -0.16
CA PHE A 49 -7.24 4.59 0.67
C PHE A 49 -8.54 5.14 0.07
N GLU A 50 -8.55 6.40 -0.34
CA GLU A 50 -9.67 7.03 -1.01
C GLU A 50 -9.98 6.36 -2.36
N TRP A 51 -8.95 6.07 -3.14
CA TRP A 51 -9.10 5.42 -4.45
C TRP A 51 -9.72 4.02 -4.34
N ARG A 52 -9.29 3.23 -3.36
CA ARG A 52 -9.89 1.94 -3.05
C ARG A 52 -11.38 2.09 -2.71
N SER A 53 -11.70 3.04 -1.84
CA SER A 53 -13.07 3.33 -1.42
C SER A 53 -13.97 3.79 -2.57
N SER A 54 -13.41 4.39 -3.61
CA SER A 54 -14.11 4.79 -4.83
C SER A 54 -14.35 3.65 -5.83
N GLY A 55 -13.95 2.41 -5.49
CA GLY A 55 -14.02 1.26 -6.42
C GLY A 55 -13.03 1.37 -7.57
N TYR A 56 -11.81 1.89 -7.28
CA TYR A 56 -10.73 2.04 -8.25
C TYR A 56 -11.06 2.97 -9.42
N ALA A 57 -11.70 4.09 -9.13
CA ALA A 57 -12.09 5.08 -10.13
C ALA A 57 -10.88 5.55 -10.96
N GLY A 58 -11.08 5.68 -12.28
CA GLY A 58 -10.02 6.10 -13.21
C GLY A 58 -8.99 5.04 -13.59
N ALA A 59 -9.01 3.85 -12.99
CA ALA A 59 -8.21 2.73 -13.45
C ALA A 59 -8.70 2.21 -14.80
N SER A 60 -7.80 1.63 -15.60
CA SER A 60 -8.16 0.91 -16.82
C SER A 60 -9.11 -0.25 -16.50
N ALA A 61 -9.88 -0.69 -17.50
CA ALA A 61 -10.79 -1.84 -17.32
C ALA A 61 -10.03 -3.09 -16.88
N THR A 62 -8.84 -3.32 -17.43
CA THR A 62 -7.98 -4.44 -17.06
C THR A 62 -7.53 -4.35 -15.62
N SER A 63 -6.97 -3.21 -15.21
CA SER A 63 -6.50 -3.00 -13.82
C SER A 63 -7.63 -3.19 -12.82
N ARG A 64 -8.80 -2.61 -13.09
CA ARG A 64 -9.97 -2.73 -12.21
C ARG A 64 -10.42 -4.19 -12.09
N THR A 65 -10.50 -4.90 -13.21
CA THR A 65 -10.88 -6.32 -13.21
C THR A 65 -9.91 -7.16 -12.39
N LEU A 66 -8.60 -6.95 -12.56
CA LEU A 66 -7.58 -7.69 -11.81
C LEU A 66 -7.61 -7.37 -10.32
N LEU A 67 -7.70 -6.09 -9.92
CA LEU A 67 -7.77 -5.68 -8.52
C LEU A 67 -9.02 -6.25 -7.84
N THR A 68 -10.18 -6.19 -8.52
CA THR A 68 -11.41 -6.79 -8.01
C THR A 68 -11.29 -8.30 -7.90
N TRP A 69 -10.68 -8.95 -8.89
CA TRP A 69 -10.49 -10.40 -8.85
C TRP A 69 -9.55 -10.81 -7.71
N TRP A 70 -8.43 -10.12 -7.51
CA TRP A 70 -7.47 -10.46 -6.47
C TRP A 70 -7.99 -10.19 -5.06
N PHE A 71 -8.67 -9.09 -4.84
CA PHE A 71 -8.90 -8.58 -3.49
C PHE A 71 -10.35 -8.61 -3.04
N GLU A 72 -11.31 -8.71 -3.96
CA GLU A 72 -12.74 -8.72 -3.62
C GLU A 72 -13.39 -10.09 -3.84
N ARG A 73 -12.73 -11.00 -4.56
CA ARG A 73 -13.24 -12.34 -4.77
C ARG A 73 -12.59 -13.34 -3.81
N GLN A 74 -13.37 -14.35 -3.43
CA GLN A 74 -12.85 -15.45 -2.63
C GLN A 74 -11.97 -16.35 -3.48
N HIS A 75 -10.75 -16.61 -3.00
CA HIS A 75 -9.83 -17.57 -3.57
C HIS A 75 -9.70 -18.79 -2.66
N LEU A 76 -9.62 -19.95 -3.25
CA LEU A 76 -9.40 -21.21 -2.54
C LEU A 76 -8.04 -21.79 -2.99
N LEU A 77 -7.21 -22.14 -2.02
CA LEU A 77 -6.00 -22.90 -2.24
C LEU A 77 -6.18 -24.33 -1.75
N GLU A 78 -5.77 -25.28 -2.56
CA GLU A 78 -5.68 -26.68 -2.16
C GLU A 78 -4.44 -26.87 -1.30
N GLN A 79 -4.63 -27.42 -0.12
CA GLN A 79 -3.56 -27.76 0.82
C GLN A 79 -2.96 -29.12 0.49
N ALA A 80 -1.85 -29.47 1.14
CA ALA A 80 -1.15 -30.73 0.89
C ALA A 80 -1.99 -31.99 1.21
N ASP A 81 -3.02 -31.84 2.02
CA ASP A 81 -4.00 -32.87 2.39
C ASP A 81 -5.22 -32.94 1.43
N GLY A 82 -5.22 -32.13 0.36
CA GLY A 82 -6.32 -32.05 -0.60
C GLY A 82 -7.50 -31.19 -0.12
N VAL A 83 -7.45 -30.62 1.07
CA VAL A 83 -8.50 -29.71 1.57
C VAL A 83 -8.33 -28.34 0.95
N ARG A 84 -9.44 -27.73 0.52
CA ARG A 84 -9.45 -26.36 0.00
C ARG A 84 -9.71 -25.40 1.14
N ALA A 85 -8.74 -24.50 1.39
CA ALA A 85 -8.86 -23.43 2.37
C ALA A 85 -8.95 -22.06 1.71
N PRO A 86 -9.68 -21.10 2.29
CA PRO A 86 -9.70 -19.72 1.82
C PRO A 86 -8.29 -19.14 1.83
N PHE A 87 -7.93 -18.46 0.74
CA PHE A 87 -6.73 -17.67 0.65
C PHE A 87 -7.06 -16.19 0.62
N LEU A 88 -6.43 -15.44 1.51
CA LEU A 88 -6.55 -14.00 1.58
C LEU A 88 -5.15 -13.36 1.44
N TYR A 89 -5.08 -12.26 0.73
CA TYR A 89 -3.89 -11.43 0.70
C TYR A 89 -3.76 -10.65 2.01
N TYR A 90 -2.54 -10.54 2.54
CA TYR A 90 -2.27 -9.57 3.60
C TYR A 90 -2.54 -8.16 3.09
N PHE A 91 -3.03 -7.31 3.99
CA PHE A 91 -3.29 -5.91 3.63
C PHE A 91 -2.06 -5.21 3.04
N ALA A 92 -0.86 -5.47 3.58
CA ALA A 92 0.38 -4.93 3.05
C ALA A 92 0.68 -5.36 1.60
N GLN A 93 0.31 -6.60 1.22
CA GLN A 93 0.44 -7.09 -0.16
C GLN A 93 -0.55 -6.38 -1.08
N ARG A 94 -1.80 -6.27 -0.63
CA ARG A 94 -2.85 -5.55 -1.35
C ARG A 94 -2.43 -4.10 -1.61
N GLU A 95 -2.04 -3.38 -0.57
CA GLU A 95 -1.64 -1.98 -0.68
C GLU A 95 -0.42 -1.78 -1.60
N ALA A 96 0.54 -2.70 -1.56
CA ALA A 96 1.71 -2.64 -2.44
C ALA A 96 1.30 -2.72 -3.93
N VAL A 97 0.45 -3.68 -4.29
CA VAL A 97 -0.07 -3.82 -5.66
C VAL A 97 -0.91 -2.62 -6.05
N GLU A 98 -1.84 -2.22 -5.20
CA GLU A 98 -2.70 -1.05 -5.44
C GLU A 98 -1.88 0.22 -5.67
N THR A 99 -0.81 0.43 -4.88
CA THR A 99 0.06 1.61 -5.03
C THR A 99 0.75 1.63 -6.39
N VAL A 100 1.33 0.52 -6.82
CA VAL A 100 2.00 0.45 -8.12
C VAL A 100 1.01 0.68 -9.26
N VAL A 101 -0.14 0.03 -9.21
CA VAL A 101 -1.19 0.20 -10.24
C VAL A 101 -1.71 1.65 -10.25
N TRP A 102 -1.96 2.24 -9.10
CA TRP A 102 -2.45 3.62 -9.01
C TRP A 102 -1.44 4.62 -9.56
N LEU A 103 -0.16 4.52 -9.16
CA LEU A 103 0.90 5.39 -9.67
C LEU A 103 1.03 5.26 -11.18
N HIS A 104 1.08 4.03 -11.70
CA HIS A 104 1.34 3.77 -13.11
C HIS A 104 0.12 4.02 -13.99
N ASP A 105 -1.03 3.45 -13.65
CA ASP A 105 -2.22 3.43 -14.50
C ASP A 105 -3.10 4.67 -14.32
N VAL A 106 -3.31 5.11 -13.07
CA VAL A 106 -4.21 6.22 -12.77
C VAL A 106 -3.48 7.56 -12.83
N ARG A 107 -2.36 7.67 -12.13
CA ARG A 107 -1.61 8.94 -12.00
C ARG A 107 -0.57 9.15 -13.09
N LYS A 108 -0.31 8.12 -13.90
CA LYS A 108 0.63 8.18 -15.03
C LYS A 108 2.03 8.66 -14.63
N VAL A 109 2.47 8.25 -13.43
CA VAL A 109 3.81 8.55 -12.94
C VAL A 109 4.82 7.79 -13.79
N ARG A 110 5.74 8.51 -14.42
CA ARG A 110 6.79 7.95 -15.29
C ARG A 110 8.19 8.22 -14.76
N ASP A 111 8.34 9.28 -14.00
CA ASP A 111 9.62 9.69 -13.44
C ASP A 111 9.45 10.30 -12.05
N LYS A 112 10.57 10.69 -11.43
CA LYS A 112 10.58 11.31 -10.10
C LYS A 112 9.87 12.66 -10.05
N TYR A 113 9.85 13.40 -11.14
CA TYR A 113 9.23 14.74 -11.20
C TYR A 113 7.71 14.64 -11.16
N ASP A 114 7.15 13.57 -11.70
CA ASP A 114 5.72 13.30 -11.57
C ASP A 114 5.29 13.13 -10.12
N LEU A 115 6.18 12.66 -9.25
CA LEU A 115 5.91 12.52 -7.81
C LEU A 115 5.83 13.86 -7.08
N LEU A 116 6.41 14.93 -7.63
CA LEU A 116 6.35 16.28 -7.03
C LEU A 116 4.91 16.78 -6.86
N ARG A 117 3.99 16.28 -7.68
CA ARG A 117 2.57 16.62 -7.59
C ARG A 117 1.92 16.20 -6.26
N PHE A 118 2.53 15.28 -5.54
CA PHE A 118 2.03 14.77 -4.26
C PHE A 118 2.71 15.40 -3.05
N VAL A 119 3.68 16.28 -3.25
CA VAL A 119 4.47 16.87 -2.17
C VAL A 119 4.38 18.39 -2.24
N ALA A 120 3.61 18.98 -1.33
CA ALA A 120 3.42 20.44 -1.27
C ALA A 120 4.73 21.23 -1.07
N SER A 121 5.75 20.61 -0.45
CA SER A 121 7.06 21.23 -0.21
C SER A 121 8.01 21.18 -1.42
N GLY A 122 7.65 20.49 -2.49
CA GLY A 122 8.53 20.27 -3.64
C GLY A 122 9.78 19.44 -3.34
N ALA A 123 9.91 18.92 -2.12
CA ALA A 123 11.07 18.15 -1.71
C ALA A 123 10.90 16.67 -2.05
N VAL A 124 11.42 16.25 -3.20
CA VAL A 124 11.62 14.84 -3.50
C VAL A 124 13.07 14.49 -3.16
N SER A 125 13.26 13.35 -2.51
CA SER A 125 14.59 12.88 -2.14
C SER A 125 15.54 12.91 -3.35
N ALA A 126 16.71 13.49 -3.18
CA ALA A 126 17.74 13.58 -4.23
C ALA A 126 18.27 12.21 -4.73
N GLY A 127 17.93 11.13 -4.03
CA GLY A 127 18.31 9.76 -4.41
C GLY A 127 17.35 9.06 -5.38
N LEU A 128 16.35 9.74 -5.91
CA LEU A 128 15.51 9.17 -6.97
C LEU A 128 16.27 9.22 -8.29
N PHE A 129 16.48 8.05 -8.88
CA PHE A 129 17.25 7.93 -10.11
C PHE A 129 16.49 8.46 -11.33
N ASP A 130 17.22 9.04 -12.27
CA ASP A 130 16.72 9.36 -13.59
C ASP A 130 16.83 8.09 -14.46
N ASP A 131 15.71 7.40 -14.61
CA ASP A 131 15.61 6.24 -15.47
C ASP A 131 14.65 6.55 -16.63
N GLU A 132 14.99 6.11 -17.81
CA GLU A 132 14.11 6.21 -18.99
C GLU A 132 12.85 5.37 -18.85
N CYS A 133 12.89 4.34 -17.99
CA CYS A 133 11.75 3.49 -17.69
C CYS A 133 11.33 3.64 -16.22
N PRO A 134 10.01 3.71 -15.94
CA PRO A 134 9.51 3.73 -14.58
C PRO A 134 9.93 2.46 -13.82
N ARG A 135 10.61 2.64 -12.69
CA ARG A 135 10.99 1.55 -11.80
C ARG A 135 10.36 1.76 -10.44
N TYR A 136 9.68 0.74 -9.95
CA TYR A 136 9.04 0.75 -8.64
C TYR A 136 9.73 -0.26 -7.73
N VAL A 137 10.08 0.16 -6.53
CA VAL A 137 10.65 -0.71 -5.50
C VAL A 137 9.67 -0.84 -4.36
N VAL A 138 9.17 -2.06 -4.14
CA VAL A 138 8.28 -2.37 -3.03
C VAL A 138 9.10 -2.96 -1.91
N LYS A 139 9.27 -2.21 -0.82
CA LYS A 139 9.97 -2.65 0.39
C LYS A 139 8.96 -3.16 1.42
N MET A 140 9.01 -4.42 1.70
CA MET A 140 8.16 -5.07 2.70
C MET A 140 9.01 -5.78 3.75
N ALA A 141 8.49 -5.93 4.96
CA ALA A 141 9.14 -6.64 6.04
C ALA A 141 9.42 -8.11 5.68
N THR A 142 10.42 -8.70 6.32
CA THR A 142 10.68 -10.15 6.24
C THR A 142 9.46 -10.90 6.79
N GLY A 143 9.06 -11.96 6.13
CA GLY A 143 7.86 -12.73 6.51
C GLY A 143 6.53 -12.20 5.94
N ALA A 144 6.51 -11.03 5.27
CA ALA A 144 5.31 -10.47 4.65
C ALA A 144 4.93 -11.12 3.30
N CYS A 145 5.43 -12.32 3.00
CA CYS A 145 5.12 -13.08 1.78
C CYS A 145 5.27 -12.28 0.48
N LYS A 146 6.37 -11.55 0.33
CA LYS A 146 6.66 -10.68 -0.83
C LYS A 146 6.50 -11.37 -2.19
N THR A 147 6.87 -12.63 -2.28
CA THR A 147 6.82 -13.42 -3.53
C THR A 147 5.42 -13.52 -4.13
N LYS A 148 4.36 -13.28 -3.33
CA LYS A 148 2.99 -13.25 -3.83
C LYS A 148 2.62 -11.91 -4.51
N VAL A 149 3.45 -10.88 -4.36
CA VAL A 149 3.24 -9.55 -4.96
C VAL A 149 3.94 -9.44 -6.32
N LEU A 150 4.96 -10.25 -6.53
CA LEU A 150 5.73 -10.36 -7.77
C LEU A 150 5.07 -11.32 -8.74
#